data_2988ba6f155470e1786f65663ef70790
#
_entry.id   2988ba6f155470e1786f65663ef70790
#
_cell.length_a   1.000
_cell.length_b   1.000
_cell.length_c   1.000
_cell.angle_alpha   90.00
_cell.angle_beta   90.00
_cell.angle_gamma   90.00
#
_symmetry.space_group_name_H-M   'P 1'
#
loop_
_entity.id
_entity.type
_entity.pdbx_description
1 polymer ?
#
loop_
_entity_poly.entity_id
_entity_poly.type
_entity_poly.pdbx_seq_one_letter_code
_entity_poly.pdbx_strand_id
1 'polypeptide(L)'
;TARSVERLKTRAEVTAQVKEHVAAITPQIRAATIFIQQYGGAPVKLAVLPEYLFTSYPGRIGISEFAELAAFDIDGPEYAAIAAMALELKMFIAGNAYERDTNFPGLYFQASFVIDPAGQTVLRYRRLNSMFAPTPHDVWSKYLDLYGLDGVFPVARTEIGNLAAIASEEILYPEIARAHALRGAE
;
A
#
# COMPACT_ATOMS: atom_id res chain seq x y z
N THR A 1 -13.33 4.22 -7.56
CA THR A 1 -12.92 3.64 -8.84
C THR A 1 -11.46 4.01 -9.10
N ALA A 2 -10.64 3.03 -9.44
CA ALA A 2 -9.24 3.26 -9.79
C ALA A 2 -9.12 4.32 -10.90
N ARG A 3 -8.14 5.22 -10.78
CA ARG A 3 -7.90 6.28 -11.76
C ARG A 3 -6.65 5.92 -12.57
N SER A 4 -6.84 5.71 -13.88
CA SER A 4 -5.72 5.44 -14.79
C SER A 4 -4.78 6.63 -14.89
N VAL A 5 -3.48 6.35 -14.90
CA VAL A 5 -2.41 7.34 -15.11
C VAL A 5 -1.94 7.42 -16.57
N GLU A 6 -2.45 6.58 -17.46
CA GLU A 6 -2.01 6.52 -18.87
C GLU A 6 -2.15 7.83 -19.63
N ARG A 7 -3.02 8.73 -19.18
CA ARG A 7 -3.23 10.05 -19.81
C ARG A 7 -2.44 11.17 -19.17
N LEU A 8 -1.80 10.90 -18.04
CA LEU A 8 -0.99 11.87 -17.31
C LEU A 8 0.42 11.87 -17.88
N LYS A 9 1.04 13.05 -17.94
CA LYS A 9 2.36 13.24 -18.57
C LYS A 9 3.46 13.50 -17.58
N THR A 10 3.09 13.91 -16.37
CA THR A 10 4.06 14.33 -15.37
C THR A 10 3.74 13.71 -14.00
N ARG A 11 4.79 13.50 -13.21
CA ARG A 11 4.66 13.07 -11.82
C ARG A 11 3.80 14.04 -10.98
N ALA A 12 3.93 15.33 -11.22
CA ALA A 12 3.14 16.33 -10.52
C ALA A 12 1.62 16.15 -10.76
N GLU A 13 1.22 15.81 -11.99
CA GLU A 13 -0.18 15.52 -12.31
C GLU A 13 -0.66 14.26 -11.61
N VAL A 14 0.19 13.20 -11.54
CA VAL A 14 -0.14 11.95 -10.81
C VAL A 14 -0.30 12.24 -9.32
N THR A 15 0.65 12.94 -8.70
CA THR A 15 0.59 13.35 -7.30
C THR A 15 -0.66 14.17 -6.99
N ALA A 16 -1.01 15.11 -7.84
CA ALA A 16 -2.22 15.93 -7.69
C ALA A 16 -3.48 15.07 -7.76
N GLN A 17 -3.56 14.15 -8.74
CA GLN A 17 -4.67 13.22 -8.87
C GLN A 17 -4.84 12.31 -7.64
N VAL A 18 -3.73 11.79 -7.10
CA VAL A 18 -3.76 10.94 -5.89
C VAL A 18 -4.27 11.74 -4.69
N LYS A 19 -3.75 12.95 -4.47
CA LYS A 19 -4.19 13.83 -3.37
C LYS A 19 -5.68 14.18 -3.48
N GLU A 20 -6.14 14.53 -4.68
CA GLU A 20 -7.56 14.79 -4.93
C GLU A 20 -8.42 13.56 -4.63
N HIS A 21 -7.94 12.37 -5.01
CA HIS A 21 -8.66 11.14 -4.74
C HIS A 21 -8.71 10.82 -3.25
N VAL A 22 -7.61 10.96 -2.51
CA VAL A 22 -7.57 10.80 -1.05
C VAL A 22 -8.56 11.78 -0.38
N ALA A 23 -8.55 13.04 -0.78
CA ALA A 23 -9.48 14.05 -0.25
C ALA A 23 -10.95 13.69 -0.53
N ALA A 24 -11.23 13.10 -1.70
CA ALA A 24 -12.59 12.71 -2.08
C ALA A 24 -13.11 11.47 -1.32
N ILE A 25 -12.23 10.49 -1.01
CA ILE A 25 -12.64 9.26 -0.31
C ILE A 25 -12.69 9.44 1.22
N THR A 26 -11.93 10.34 1.81
CA THR A 26 -11.89 10.56 3.26
C THR A 26 -13.27 10.77 3.89
N PRO A 27 -14.13 11.69 3.38
CA PRO A 27 -15.47 11.87 3.92
C PRO A 27 -16.38 10.64 3.71
N GLN A 28 -16.16 9.85 2.66
CA GLN A 28 -16.92 8.63 2.40
C GLN A 28 -16.58 7.54 3.44
N ILE A 29 -15.29 7.37 3.75
CA ILE A 29 -14.84 6.45 4.81
C ILE A 29 -15.42 6.89 6.15
N ARG A 30 -15.36 8.20 6.47
CA ARG A 30 -15.95 8.75 7.69
C ARG A 30 -17.44 8.44 7.80
N ALA A 31 -18.21 8.69 6.74
CA ALA A 31 -19.65 8.40 6.72
C ALA A 31 -19.93 6.90 6.91
N ALA A 32 -19.20 6.03 6.22
CA ALA A 32 -19.31 4.58 6.36
C ALA A 32 -18.97 4.13 7.80
N THR A 33 -17.93 4.70 8.39
CA THR A 33 -17.52 4.42 9.79
C THR A 33 -18.61 4.77 10.79
N ILE A 34 -19.22 5.96 10.67
CA ILE A 34 -20.33 6.40 11.52
C ILE A 34 -21.52 5.44 11.37
N PHE A 35 -21.87 5.07 10.14
CA PHE A 35 -22.94 4.13 9.88
C PHE A 35 -22.68 2.76 10.52
N ILE A 36 -21.49 2.18 10.29
CA ILE A 36 -21.10 0.88 10.86
C ILE A 36 -21.14 0.92 12.40
N GLN A 37 -20.61 1.98 13.00
CA GLN A 37 -20.61 2.14 14.47
C GLN A 37 -22.04 2.23 15.03
N GLN A 38 -22.92 2.96 14.35
CA GLN A 38 -24.30 3.13 14.77
C GLN A 38 -25.08 1.81 14.74
N TYR A 39 -24.90 1.00 13.71
CA TYR A 39 -25.64 -0.26 13.53
C TYR A 39 -24.89 -1.49 14.03
N GLY A 40 -23.56 -1.48 14.00
CA GLY A 40 -22.72 -2.57 14.45
C GLY A 40 -22.32 -2.50 15.94
N GLY A 41 -22.53 -1.36 16.58
CA GLY A 41 -22.27 -1.17 18.02
C GLY A 41 -20.79 -1.15 18.42
N ALA A 42 -19.85 -1.21 17.45
CA ALA A 42 -18.42 -1.19 17.70
C ALA A 42 -17.69 -0.16 16.82
N PRO A 43 -16.63 0.49 17.34
CA PRO A 43 -15.86 1.44 16.55
C PRO A 43 -15.07 0.72 15.45
N VAL A 44 -15.06 1.29 14.25
CA VAL A 44 -14.18 0.85 13.18
C VAL A 44 -12.75 1.30 13.49
N LYS A 45 -11.81 0.36 13.48
CA LYS A 45 -10.39 0.61 13.79
C LYS A 45 -9.49 0.59 12.57
N LEU A 46 -9.90 -0.11 11.52
CA LEU A 46 -9.14 -0.29 10.29
C LEU A 46 -10.04 -0.09 9.07
N ALA A 47 -9.59 0.72 8.13
CA ALA A 47 -10.15 0.77 6.78
C ALA A 47 -9.19 0.12 5.80
N VAL A 48 -9.68 -0.86 5.03
CA VAL A 48 -8.89 -1.54 3.99
C VAL A 48 -9.33 -1.00 2.62
N LEU A 49 -8.42 -0.34 1.94
CA LEU A 49 -8.64 0.24 0.63
C LEU A 49 -8.44 -0.81 -0.47
N PRO A 50 -9.21 -0.77 -1.56
CA PRO A 50 -9.04 -1.72 -2.65
C PRO A 50 -7.71 -1.54 -3.38
N GLU A 51 -7.23 -2.64 -3.99
CA GLU A 51 -6.10 -2.63 -4.90
C GLU A 51 -6.35 -1.66 -6.07
N TYR A 52 -5.30 -1.06 -6.60
CA TYR A 52 -5.33 -0.10 -7.73
C TYR A 52 -6.16 1.18 -7.48
N LEU A 53 -6.47 1.49 -6.23
CA LEU A 53 -7.30 2.66 -5.92
C LEU A 53 -6.65 3.97 -6.37
N PHE A 54 -5.34 4.11 -6.20
CA PHE A 54 -4.64 5.38 -6.38
C PHE A 54 -4.21 5.64 -7.83
N THR A 55 -3.62 4.66 -8.50
CA THR A 55 -2.98 4.85 -9.82
C THR A 55 -3.46 3.90 -10.91
N SER A 56 -4.31 2.92 -10.63
CA SER A 56 -4.56 1.75 -11.47
C SER A 56 -3.28 0.93 -11.74
N TYR A 57 -3.38 -0.13 -12.54
CA TYR A 57 -2.21 -0.89 -13.00
C TYR A 57 -1.46 -0.12 -14.12
N PRO A 58 -0.18 -0.41 -14.37
CA PRO A 58 0.66 0.32 -15.32
C PRO A 58 0.18 0.30 -16.79
N GLY A 59 -0.60 -0.67 -17.19
CA GLY A 59 -1.09 -0.80 -18.57
C GLY A 59 0.07 -1.05 -19.55
N ARG A 60 0.25 -0.13 -20.51
CA ARG A 60 1.30 -0.22 -21.53
C ARG A 60 2.56 0.57 -21.18
N ILE A 61 2.57 1.26 -20.03
CA ILE A 61 3.72 2.06 -19.60
C ILE A 61 4.85 1.11 -19.19
N GLY A 62 6.06 1.35 -19.67
CA GLY A 62 7.24 0.56 -19.33
C GLY A 62 7.62 0.66 -17.85
N ILE A 63 8.33 -0.33 -17.31
CA ILE A 63 8.67 -0.42 -15.88
C ILE A 63 9.37 0.84 -15.40
N SER A 64 10.46 1.25 -16.04
CA SER A 64 11.24 2.43 -15.65
C SER A 64 10.44 3.72 -15.81
N GLU A 65 9.66 3.83 -16.87
CA GLU A 65 8.81 4.99 -17.13
C GLU A 65 7.71 5.11 -16.05
N PHE A 66 7.06 4.00 -15.70
CA PHE A 66 6.04 4.00 -14.64
C PHE A 66 6.64 4.30 -13.26
N ALA A 67 7.84 3.77 -12.97
CA ALA A 67 8.56 4.07 -11.73
C ALA A 67 8.75 5.59 -11.56
N GLU A 68 9.17 6.27 -12.62
CA GLU A 68 9.39 7.73 -12.58
C GLU A 68 8.09 8.53 -12.62
N LEU A 69 7.09 8.08 -13.39
CA LEU A 69 5.84 8.80 -13.56
C LEU A 69 4.91 8.68 -12.34
N ALA A 70 4.72 7.46 -11.83
CA ALA A 70 3.55 7.16 -11.00
C ALA A 70 3.81 6.35 -9.74
N ALA A 71 4.96 5.69 -9.60
CA ALA A 71 5.25 4.97 -8.36
C ALA A 71 5.53 5.94 -7.21
N PHE A 72 4.98 5.68 -6.03
CA PHE A 72 5.13 6.54 -4.85
C PHE A 72 6.56 6.47 -4.31
N ASP A 73 7.08 7.59 -3.86
CA ASP A 73 8.25 7.59 -3.00
C ASP A 73 7.87 7.14 -1.59
N ILE A 74 8.76 6.41 -0.92
CA ILE A 74 8.52 5.86 0.43
C ILE A 74 8.07 6.95 1.42
N ASP A 75 8.70 8.14 1.35
CA ASP A 75 8.36 9.29 2.19
C ASP A 75 7.77 10.43 1.35
N GLY A 76 7.08 10.08 0.26
CA GLY A 76 6.57 11.01 -0.72
C GLY A 76 5.25 11.67 -0.35
N PRO A 77 4.84 12.65 -1.16
CA PRO A 77 3.65 13.44 -0.93
C PRO A 77 2.34 12.63 -1.01
N GLU A 78 2.35 11.50 -1.68
CA GLU A 78 1.20 10.59 -1.77
C GLU A 78 0.99 9.88 -0.41
N TYR A 79 2.06 9.32 0.17
CA TYR A 79 2.00 8.73 1.51
C TYR A 79 1.67 9.77 2.57
N ALA A 80 2.19 10.99 2.46
CA ALA A 80 1.83 12.08 3.36
C ALA A 80 0.32 12.42 3.32
N ALA A 81 -0.30 12.37 2.14
CA ALA A 81 -1.74 12.58 2.02
C ALA A 81 -2.55 11.46 2.67
N ILE A 82 -2.12 10.19 2.52
CA ILE A 82 -2.78 9.04 3.15
C ILE A 82 -2.57 9.07 4.67
N ALA A 83 -1.39 9.46 5.13
CA ALA A 83 -1.10 9.65 6.56
C ALA A 83 -1.99 10.73 7.18
N ALA A 84 -2.22 11.84 6.47
CA ALA A 84 -3.16 12.88 6.91
C ALA A 84 -4.60 12.34 7.02
N MET A 85 -5.02 11.47 6.11
CA MET A 85 -6.33 10.79 6.20
C MET A 85 -6.40 9.88 7.43
N ALA A 86 -5.36 9.10 7.74
CA ALA A 86 -5.32 8.23 8.92
C ALA A 86 -5.41 9.04 10.23
N LEU A 87 -4.66 10.15 10.31
CA LEU A 87 -4.72 11.11 11.44
C LEU A 87 -6.12 11.72 11.60
N GLU A 88 -6.73 12.19 10.50
CA GLU A 88 -8.05 12.81 10.50
C GLU A 88 -9.14 11.83 10.93
N LEU A 89 -9.08 10.59 10.45
CA LEU A 89 -10.06 9.56 10.75
C LEU A 89 -9.78 8.84 12.08
N LYS A 90 -8.59 9.00 12.65
CA LYS A 90 -8.12 8.32 13.88
C LYS A 90 -8.24 6.81 13.78
N MET A 91 -7.84 6.25 12.65
CA MET A 91 -7.90 4.80 12.37
C MET A 91 -6.72 4.33 11.53
N PHE A 92 -6.47 3.05 11.57
CA PHE A 92 -5.53 2.41 10.67
C PHE A 92 -6.07 2.44 9.23
N ILE A 93 -5.20 2.73 8.28
CA ILE A 93 -5.50 2.70 6.84
C ILE A 93 -4.57 1.67 6.21
N ALA A 94 -5.14 0.58 5.70
CA ALA A 94 -4.44 -0.36 4.86
C ALA A 94 -4.73 -0.07 3.39
N GLY A 95 -3.73 -0.20 2.55
CA GLY A 95 -3.87 0.05 1.12
C GLY A 95 -2.78 -0.62 0.31
N ASN A 96 -2.85 -0.42 -1.00
CA ASN A 96 -1.90 -0.93 -1.96
C ASN A 96 -1.48 0.20 -2.91
N ALA A 97 -0.18 0.29 -3.22
CA ALA A 97 0.37 1.24 -4.15
C ALA A 97 1.57 0.64 -4.89
N TYR A 98 1.90 1.21 -6.03
CA TYR A 98 3.21 1.00 -6.63
C TYR A 98 4.20 1.96 -5.98
N GLU A 99 5.33 1.43 -5.51
CA GLU A 99 6.32 2.13 -4.72
C GLU A 99 7.69 2.02 -5.36
N ARG A 100 8.42 3.12 -5.46
CA ARG A 100 9.81 3.11 -5.85
C ARG A 100 10.72 3.27 -4.64
N ASP A 101 11.89 2.69 -4.76
CA ASP A 101 12.91 2.69 -3.72
C ASP A 101 14.24 3.13 -4.32
N THR A 102 14.86 4.12 -3.74
CA THR A 102 16.14 4.69 -4.22
C THR A 102 17.27 3.66 -4.28
N ASN A 103 17.16 2.58 -3.50
CA ASN A 103 18.10 1.46 -3.56
C ASN A 103 17.96 0.62 -4.85
N PHE A 104 16.82 0.71 -5.55
CA PHE A 104 16.53 -0.05 -6.76
C PHE A 104 16.08 0.88 -7.91
N PRO A 105 16.99 1.72 -8.43
CA PRO A 105 16.65 2.71 -9.44
C PRO A 105 16.09 2.05 -10.70
N GLY A 106 15.06 2.68 -11.29
CA GLY A 106 14.38 2.19 -12.48
C GLY A 106 13.37 1.07 -12.23
N LEU A 107 13.21 0.61 -10.99
CA LEU A 107 12.20 -0.36 -10.58
C LEU A 107 11.12 0.29 -9.71
N TYR A 108 9.97 -0.36 -9.67
CA TYR A 108 8.94 -0.16 -8.66
C TYR A 108 8.49 -1.53 -8.13
N PHE A 109 7.92 -1.54 -6.93
CA PHE A 109 7.31 -2.73 -6.34
C PHE A 109 5.85 -2.44 -6.03
N GLN A 110 4.99 -3.42 -6.24
CA GLN A 110 3.64 -3.35 -5.72
C GLN A 110 3.70 -3.59 -4.21
N ALA A 111 3.37 -2.57 -3.43
CA ALA A 111 3.47 -2.59 -1.98
C ALA A 111 2.09 -2.51 -1.34
N SER A 112 1.81 -3.42 -0.40
CA SER A 112 0.73 -3.26 0.56
C SER A 112 1.29 -2.59 1.80
N PHE A 113 0.56 -1.61 2.33
CA PHE A 113 0.99 -0.83 3.48
C PHE A 113 -0.12 -0.73 4.52
N VAL A 114 0.27 -0.48 5.76
CA VAL A 114 -0.63 -0.05 6.83
C VAL A 114 -0.06 1.22 7.45
N ILE A 115 -0.89 2.26 7.53
CA ILE A 115 -0.59 3.51 8.24
C ILE A 115 -1.45 3.55 9.49
N ASP A 116 -0.83 3.85 10.63
CA ASP A 116 -1.49 3.92 11.94
C ASP A 116 -2.24 5.24 12.16
N PRO A 117 -3.05 5.36 13.24
CA PRO A 117 -3.74 6.59 13.58
C PRO A 117 -2.84 7.80 13.88
N ALA A 118 -1.54 7.59 14.09
CA ALA A 118 -0.54 8.66 14.24
C ALA A 118 0.09 9.09 12.91
N GLY A 119 -0.33 8.48 11.79
CA GLY A 119 0.19 8.78 10.45
C GLY A 119 1.50 8.09 10.12
N GLN A 120 1.92 7.09 10.92
CA GLN A 120 3.15 6.34 10.66
C GLN A 120 2.87 5.10 9.82
N THR A 121 3.71 4.86 8.81
CA THR A 121 3.67 3.59 8.08
C THR A 121 4.26 2.48 8.95
N VAL A 122 3.41 1.62 9.48
CA VAL A 122 3.78 0.54 10.41
C VAL A 122 3.99 -0.80 9.72
N LEU A 123 3.47 -0.96 8.50
CA LEU A 123 3.68 -2.15 7.67
C LEU A 123 3.93 -1.73 6.23
N ARG A 124 4.91 -2.40 5.60
CA ARG A 124 5.17 -2.33 4.16
C ARG A 124 5.56 -3.73 3.67
N TYR A 125 4.69 -4.32 2.89
CA TYR A 125 4.90 -5.63 2.27
C TYR A 125 5.00 -5.44 0.76
N ARG A 126 6.13 -5.80 0.17
CA ARG A 126 6.33 -5.81 -1.28
C ARG A 126 5.98 -7.18 -1.82
N ARG A 127 5.04 -7.20 -2.73
CA ARG A 127 4.52 -8.40 -3.37
C ARG A 127 5.65 -9.28 -3.92
N LEU A 128 5.65 -10.55 -3.57
CA LEU A 128 6.68 -11.52 -3.94
C LEU A 128 6.39 -12.20 -5.28
N ASN A 129 5.13 -12.39 -5.62
CA ASN A 129 4.71 -13.07 -6.85
C ASN A 129 3.87 -12.12 -7.71
N SER A 130 4.36 -11.79 -8.90
CA SER A 130 3.65 -10.96 -9.87
C SER A 130 3.93 -11.45 -11.28
N MET A 131 2.91 -11.40 -12.14
CA MET A 131 3.08 -11.73 -13.56
C MET A 131 3.66 -10.56 -14.37
N PHE A 132 3.54 -9.32 -13.87
CA PHE A 132 3.86 -8.13 -14.66
C PHE A 132 4.74 -7.11 -13.94
N ALA A 133 4.56 -6.95 -12.64
CA ALA A 133 5.34 -5.98 -11.87
C ALA A 133 6.66 -6.61 -11.38
N PRO A 134 7.73 -5.82 -11.28
CA PRO A 134 8.93 -6.26 -10.59
C PRO A 134 8.64 -6.69 -9.14
N THR A 135 9.40 -7.68 -8.69
CA THR A 135 9.26 -8.23 -7.34
C THR A 135 10.62 -8.22 -6.63
N PRO A 136 10.67 -8.43 -5.31
CA PRO A 136 11.92 -8.64 -4.60
C PRO A 136 12.80 -9.75 -5.18
N HIS A 137 12.21 -10.76 -5.86
CA HIS A 137 12.97 -11.83 -6.50
C HIS A 137 13.87 -11.34 -7.64
N ASP A 138 13.50 -10.28 -8.34
CA ASP A 138 14.32 -9.71 -9.44
C ASP A 138 15.63 -9.10 -8.93
N VAL A 139 15.70 -8.80 -7.64
CA VAL A 139 16.85 -8.17 -6.97
C VAL A 139 17.18 -8.83 -5.63
N TRP A 140 16.95 -10.14 -5.53
CA TRP A 140 16.84 -10.90 -4.28
C TRP A 140 17.99 -10.71 -3.30
N SER A 141 19.24 -10.92 -3.75
CA SER A 141 20.39 -10.81 -2.86
C SER A 141 20.49 -9.42 -2.22
N LYS A 142 20.41 -8.37 -3.05
CA LYS A 142 20.44 -6.99 -2.56
C LYS A 142 19.24 -6.64 -1.68
N TYR A 143 18.07 -7.21 -1.99
CA TYR A 143 16.87 -7.00 -1.18
C TYR A 143 17.03 -7.59 0.21
N LEU A 144 17.54 -8.83 0.31
CA LEU A 144 17.82 -9.48 1.59
C LEU A 144 18.93 -8.78 2.38
N ASP A 145 19.97 -8.30 1.71
CA ASP A 145 21.05 -7.55 2.37
C ASP A 145 20.53 -6.25 3.02
N LEU A 146 19.55 -5.59 2.40
CA LEU A 146 18.99 -4.33 2.89
C LEU A 146 17.87 -4.52 3.91
N TYR A 147 16.97 -5.48 3.68
CA TYR A 147 15.71 -5.59 4.42
C TYR A 147 15.55 -6.88 5.21
N GLY A 148 16.41 -7.87 4.95
CA GLY A 148 16.32 -9.17 5.59
C GLY A 148 15.00 -9.89 5.36
N LEU A 149 14.77 -10.96 6.11
CA LEU A 149 13.49 -11.68 6.08
C LEU A 149 12.33 -10.86 6.66
N ASP A 150 12.62 -9.87 7.50
CA ASP A 150 11.60 -8.97 8.05
C ASP A 150 10.99 -8.08 6.95
N GLY A 151 11.76 -7.73 5.93
CA GLY A 151 11.26 -7.02 4.77
C GLY A 151 10.51 -7.92 3.77
N VAL A 152 10.76 -9.24 3.80
CA VAL A 152 10.07 -10.21 2.93
C VAL A 152 8.70 -10.59 3.50
N PHE A 153 8.62 -10.88 4.79
CA PHE A 153 7.39 -11.26 5.49
C PHE A 153 7.18 -10.37 6.72
N PRO A 154 6.88 -9.09 6.52
CA PRO A 154 6.69 -8.14 7.63
C PRO A 154 5.42 -8.45 8.42
N VAL A 155 5.50 -8.25 9.73
CA VAL A 155 4.35 -8.28 10.63
C VAL A 155 4.41 -7.04 11.52
N ALA A 156 3.38 -6.20 11.45
CA ALA A 156 3.24 -5.03 12.31
C ALA A 156 2.51 -5.40 13.60
N ARG A 157 3.15 -5.17 14.73
CA ARG A 157 2.52 -5.33 16.04
C ARG A 157 1.78 -4.05 16.40
N THR A 158 0.46 -4.13 16.47
CA THR A 158 -0.41 -2.97 16.69
C THR A 158 -1.40 -3.22 17.82
N GLU A 159 -2.05 -2.16 18.29
CA GLU A 159 -3.11 -2.24 19.30
C GLU A 159 -4.38 -2.98 18.84
N ILE A 160 -4.51 -3.21 17.53
CA ILE A 160 -5.65 -3.92 16.93
C ILE A 160 -5.30 -5.36 16.48
N GLY A 161 -4.11 -5.84 16.83
CA GLY A 161 -3.59 -7.17 16.50
C GLY A 161 -2.26 -7.12 15.75
N ASN A 162 -1.71 -8.27 15.45
CA ASN A 162 -0.49 -8.44 14.67
C ASN A 162 -0.85 -8.52 13.18
N LEU A 163 -0.64 -7.45 12.46
CA LEU A 163 -1.09 -7.30 11.07
C LEU A 163 -0.02 -7.73 10.08
N ALA A 164 -0.43 -8.45 9.05
CA ALA A 164 0.31 -8.68 7.83
C ALA A 164 -0.55 -8.34 6.61
N ALA A 165 0.02 -8.34 5.44
CA ALA A 165 -0.70 -8.11 4.20
C ALA A 165 -0.34 -9.16 3.16
N ILE A 166 -1.34 -9.52 2.34
CA ILE A 166 -1.18 -10.36 1.16
C ILE A 166 -1.78 -9.57 -0.01
N ALA A 167 -1.08 -9.54 -1.13
CA ALA A 167 -1.48 -8.74 -2.28
C ALA A 167 -2.06 -9.60 -3.40
N SER A 168 -3.29 -9.26 -3.84
CA SER A 168 -3.89 -9.79 -5.06
C SER A 168 -3.92 -11.33 -5.12
N GLU A 169 -3.47 -11.91 -6.26
CA GLU A 169 -3.42 -13.36 -6.47
C GLU A 169 -2.50 -14.12 -5.52
N GLU A 170 -1.67 -13.45 -4.73
CA GLU A 170 -0.86 -14.12 -3.71
C GLU A 170 -1.71 -14.85 -2.65
N ILE A 171 -2.98 -14.48 -2.50
CA ILE A 171 -3.93 -15.21 -1.66
C ILE A 171 -4.12 -16.68 -2.11
N LEU A 172 -3.80 -16.98 -3.37
CA LEU A 172 -3.86 -18.34 -3.92
C LEU A 172 -2.68 -19.22 -3.50
N TYR A 173 -1.63 -18.62 -2.93
CA TYR A 173 -0.44 -19.31 -2.46
C TYR A 173 -0.47 -19.42 -0.93
N PRO A 174 -0.90 -20.58 -0.38
CA PRO A 174 -1.04 -20.76 1.07
C PRO A 174 0.28 -20.60 1.83
N GLU A 175 1.43 -20.72 1.14
CA GLU A 175 2.76 -20.51 1.70
C GLU A 175 2.96 -19.08 2.18
N ILE A 176 2.43 -18.09 1.48
CA ILE A 176 2.55 -16.66 1.83
C ILE A 176 1.79 -16.41 3.15
N ALA A 177 0.53 -16.83 3.22
CA ALA A 177 -0.27 -16.69 4.44
C ALA A 177 0.37 -17.43 5.63
N ARG A 178 0.85 -18.66 5.38
CA ARG A 178 1.52 -19.49 6.40
C ARG A 178 2.82 -18.83 6.89
N ALA A 179 3.62 -18.25 6.00
CA ALA A 179 4.85 -17.55 6.37
C ALA A 179 4.55 -16.35 7.29
N HIS A 180 3.55 -15.54 6.97
CA HIS A 180 3.12 -14.44 7.84
C HIS A 180 2.59 -14.94 9.19
N ALA A 181 1.78 -16.01 9.21
CA ALA A 181 1.27 -16.61 10.44
C ALA A 181 2.41 -17.15 11.33
N LEU A 182 3.41 -17.83 10.75
CA LEU A 182 4.60 -18.32 11.46
C LEU A 182 5.44 -17.19 12.04
N ARG A 183 5.36 -15.98 11.49
CA ARG A 183 5.99 -14.77 12.01
C ARG A 183 5.12 -14.02 13.02
N GLY A 184 3.93 -14.54 13.31
CA GLY A 184 3.04 -14.07 14.37
C GLY A 184 1.93 -13.14 13.89
N ALA A 185 1.57 -13.13 12.60
CA ALA A 185 0.35 -12.47 12.13
C ALA A 185 -0.89 -13.21 12.64
N GLU A 186 -1.96 -12.45 12.90
CA GLU A 186 -3.25 -12.91 13.44
C GLU A 186 -4.39 -12.75 12.45
#